data_e82fb3198e8e2c7f30123047fefb3225
#
_entry.id   e82fb3198e8e2c7f30123047fefb3225
#
_cell.length_a   1.000
_cell.length_b   1.000
_cell.length_c   1.000
_cell.angle_alpha   90.00
_cell.angle_beta   90.00
_cell.angle_gamma   90.00
#
_symmetry.space_group_name_H-M   'P 1'
#
loop_
_entity.id
_entity.type
_entity.pdbx_description
1 polymer ?
#
loop_
_entity_poly.entity_id
_entity_poly.type
_entity_poly.pdbx_seq_one_letter_code
_entity_poly.pdbx_strand_id
1 'polypeptide(L)'
;MSAIILFRSLTHAQRGIRALGAGGVPATLIRAPAGLSDRGCAYGALVAPRRLERALRVLREGEMPRGKVFLPDGDGAYREVTP
;
A
#
# COMPACT_ATOMS: atom_id res chain seq x y z
N MET A 1 13.81 -0.29 -2.78
CA MET A 1 12.88 0.72 -2.24
C MET A 1 11.47 0.40 -2.67
N SER A 2 10.50 0.62 -1.81
CA SER A 2 9.12 0.21 -2.08
C SER A 2 8.15 1.33 -1.79
N ALA A 3 7.07 1.38 -2.57
CA ALA A 3 5.92 2.19 -2.24
C ALA A 3 5.14 1.49 -1.12
N ILE A 4 4.40 2.25 -0.35
CA ILE A 4 3.60 1.72 0.75
C ILE A 4 2.14 2.12 0.52
N ILE A 5 1.25 1.14 0.58
CA ILE A 5 -0.19 1.38 0.56
C ILE A 5 -0.72 0.99 1.93
N LEU A 6 -1.27 1.94 2.66
CA LEU A 6 -1.78 1.67 4.00
C LEU A 6 -3.18 1.09 3.94
N PHE A 7 -3.49 0.25 4.92
CA PHE A 7 -4.81 -0.35 5.08
C PHE A 7 -5.26 -0.20 6.53
N ARG A 8 -6.57 -0.10 6.72
CA ARG A 8 -7.19 0.13 8.01
C ARG A 8 -6.94 -1.02 9.01
N SER A 9 -6.92 -2.24 8.52
CA SER A 9 -6.79 -3.40 9.40
C SER A 9 -5.98 -4.49 8.72
N LEU A 10 -5.57 -5.47 9.51
CA LEU A 10 -4.86 -6.63 8.98
C LEU A 10 -5.69 -7.35 7.93
N THR A 11 -6.98 -7.52 8.19
CA THR A 11 -7.87 -8.20 7.23
C THR A 11 -7.93 -7.44 5.91
N HIS A 12 -8.06 -6.12 5.95
CA HIS A 12 -8.08 -5.32 4.73
C HIS A 12 -6.75 -5.43 3.98
N ALA A 13 -5.64 -5.39 4.71
CA ALA A 13 -4.32 -5.52 4.09
C ALA A 13 -4.15 -6.87 3.42
N GLN A 14 -4.56 -7.95 4.09
CA GLN A 14 -4.46 -9.30 3.53
C GLN A 14 -5.30 -9.45 2.28
N ARG A 15 -6.52 -8.93 2.28
CA ARG A 15 -7.38 -8.96 1.11
C ARG A 15 -6.79 -8.16 -0.04
N GLY A 16 -6.24 -6.97 0.27
CA GLY A 16 -5.61 -6.14 -0.73
C GLY A 16 -4.41 -6.82 -1.37
N ILE A 17 -3.57 -7.43 -0.55
CA ILE A 17 -2.39 -8.13 -1.04
C ILE A 17 -2.77 -9.31 -1.92
N ARG A 18 -3.81 -10.03 -1.54
CA ARG A 18 -4.29 -11.15 -2.35
C ARG A 18 -4.81 -10.65 -3.71
N ALA A 19 -5.58 -9.57 -3.70
CA ALA A 19 -6.08 -8.98 -4.94
C ALA A 19 -4.94 -8.50 -5.82
N LEU A 20 -3.93 -7.87 -5.22
CA LEU A 20 -2.76 -7.40 -5.95
C LEU A 20 -2.03 -8.57 -6.61
N GLY A 21 -1.81 -9.64 -5.85
CA GLY A 21 -1.16 -10.83 -6.41
C GLY A 21 -1.93 -11.41 -7.59
N ALA A 22 -3.24 -11.50 -7.48
CA ALA A 22 -4.09 -11.98 -8.57
C ALA A 22 -4.01 -11.05 -9.78
N GLY A 23 -3.77 -9.76 -9.57
CA GLY A 23 -3.61 -8.78 -10.63
C GLY A 23 -2.20 -8.64 -11.15
N GLY A 24 -1.28 -9.52 -10.72
CA GLY A 24 0.09 -9.52 -11.19
C GLY A 24 1.00 -8.54 -10.46
N VAL A 25 0.60 -8.06 -9.29
CA VAL A 25 1.41 -7.12 -8.50
C VAL A 25 1.82 -7.80 -7.19
N PRO A 26 3.08 -8.27 -7.10
CA PRO A 26 3.56 -8.81 -5.84
C PRO A 26 3.56 -7.74 -4.76
N ALA A 27 3.12 -8.11 -3.57
CA ALA A 27 3.07 -7.18 -2.44
C ALA A 27 3.42 -7.91 -1.16
N THR A 28 4.04 -7.20 -0.23
CA THR A 28 4.47 -7.75 1.05
C THR A 28 3.72 -7.04 2.17
N LEU A 29 3.15 -7.82 3.09
CA LEU A 29 2.47 -7.27 4.26
C LEU A 29 3.49 -6.71 5.25
N ILE A 30 3.24 -5.50 5.74
CA ILE A 30 4.07 -4.90 6.78
C ILE A 30 3.18 -4.21 7.82
N ARG A 31 3.75 -3.94 8.98
CA ARG A 31 3.18 -2.96 9.90
C ARG A 31 3.51 -1.59 9.38
N ALA A 32 2.58 -0.67 9.50
CA ALA A 32 2.82 0.70 9.07
C ALA A 32 3.99 1.28 9.85
N PRO A 33 4.98 1.88 9.18
CA PRO A 33 6.10 2.51 9.87
C PRO A 33 5.62 3.64 10.77
N ALA A 34 6.36 3.87 11.84
CA ALA A 34 6.07 4.98 12.75
C ALA A 34 6.06 6.28 11.95
N GLY A 35 5.09 7.12 12.22
CA GLY A 35 4.96 8.41 11.55
C GLY A 35 4.18 8.37 10.24
N LEU A 36 3.99 7.20 9.63
CA LEU A 36 3.17 7.09 8.44
C LEU A 36 1.76 6.67 8.76
N SER A 37 1.57 5.96 9.87
CA SER A 37 0.27 5.47 10.23
C SER A 37 -0.65 6.65 10.55
N ASP A 38 -1.80 6.64 9.94
CA ASP A 38 -2.86 7.56 10.23
C ASP A 38 -3.94 6.79 10.98
N ARG A 39 -5.00 7.45 11.39
CA ARG A 39 -6.06 6.86 12.21
C ARG A 39 -6.43 5.46 11.75
N GLY A 40 -6.10 4.45 12.56
CA GLY A 40 -6.47 3.08 12.30
C GLY A 40 -5.75 2.39 11.16
N CYS A 41 -4.87 3.09 10.44
CA CYS A 41 -4.10 2.47 9.35
C CYS A 41 -2.81 1.90 9.92
N ALA A 42 -2.90 0.70 10.51
CA ALA A 42 -1.78 0.09 11.21
C ALA A 42 -1.00 -0.91 10.35
N TYR A 43 -1.50 -1.24 9.18
CA TYR A 43 -0.88 -2.23 8.30
C TYR A 43 -0.74 -1.67 6.90
N GLY A 44 0.20 -2.21 6.15
CA GLY A 44 0.42 -1.76 4.80
C GLY A 44 0.92 -2.86 3.89
N ALA A 45 0.98 -2.54 2.61
CA ALA A 45 1.54 -3.40 1.59
C ALA A 45 2.70 -2.68 0.93
N LEU A 46 3.84 -3.36 0.83
CA LEU A 46 4.98 -2.86 0.06
C LEU A 46 4.83 -3.33 -1.38
N VAL A 47 4.91 -2.41 -2.32
CA VAL A 47 4.91 -2.73 -3.74
C VAL A 47 6.04 -1.97 -4.42
N ALA A 48 6.55 -2.50 -5.52
CA ALA A 48 7.57 -1.80 -6.29
C ALA A 48 7.00 -0.47 -6.78
N PRO A 49 7.74 0.64 -6.68
CA PRO A 49 7.21 1.95 -7.11
C PRO A 49 6.74 1.93 -8.56
N ARG A 50 7.44 1.23 -9.46
CA ARG A 50 7.05 1.16 -10.86
C ARG A 50 5.74 0.44 -11.08
N ARG A 51 5.26 -0.30 -10.08
CA ARG A 51 4.00 -1.04 -10.15
C ARG A 51 2.87 -0.36 -9.38
N LEU A 52 3.16 0.78 -8.76
CA LEU A 52 2.17 1.45 -7.91
C LEU A 52 0.89 1.80 -8.67
N GLU A 53 1.03 2.36 -9.86
CA GLU A 53 -0.14 2.74 -10.65
C GLU A 53 -1.03 1.54 -10.94
N ARG A 54 -0.42 0.43 -11.33
CA ARG A 54 -1.18 -0.81 -11.56
C ARG A 54 -1.81 -1.32 -10.28
N ALA A 55 -1.07 -1.26 -9.17
CA ALA A 55 -1.59 -1.69 -7.88
C ALA A 55 -2.84 -0.91 -7.49
N LEU A 56 -2.80 0.42 -7.64
CA LEU A 56 -3.95 1.24 -7.29
C LEU A 56 -5.14 0.96 -8.20
N ARG A 57 -4.87 0.67 -9.47
CA ARG A 57 -5.94 0.29 -10.40
C ARG A 57 -6.60 -1.04 -9.98
N VAL A 58 -5.78 -2.02 -9.63
CA VAL A 58 -6.30 -3.33 -9.18
C VAL A 58 -7.18 -3.16 -7.95
N LEU A 59 -6.73 -2.37 -6.98
CA LEU A 59 -7.50 -2.14 -5.76
C LEU A 59 -8.80 -1.39 -6.05
N ARG A 60 -8.74 -0.39 -6.93
CA ARG A 60 -9.93 0.37 -7.30
C ARG A 60 -10.95 -0.50 -8.03
N GLU A 61 -10.49 -1.29 -9.00
CA GLU A 61 -11.39 -2.16 -9.76
C GLU A 61 -12.00 -3.25 -8.91
N GLY A 62 -11.27 -3.72 -7.90
CA GLY A 62 -11.78 -4.69 -6.95
C GLY A 62 -12.57 -4.08 -5.80
N GLU A 63 -12.73 -2.76 -5.80
CA GLU A 63 -13.43 -2.03 -4.74
C GLU A 63 -12.83 -2.33 -3.37
N MET A 64 -11.50 -2.43 -3.31
CA MET A 64 -10.79 -2.70 -2.08
C MET A 64 -10.49 -1.39 -1.35
N PRO A 65 -11.00 -1.20 -0.12
CA PRO A 65 -10.69 0.01 0.64
C PRO A 65 -9.20 0.08 0.96
N ARG A 66 -8.65 1.27 0.88
CA ARG A 66 -7.27 1.51 1.25
C ARG A 66 -7.12 2.87 1.88
N GLY A 67 -6.02 3.06 2.60
CA GLY A 67 -5.66 4.34 3.17
C GLY A 67 -4.70 5.11 2.28
N LYS A 68 -3.86 5.90 2.91
CA LYS A 68 -2.88 6.74 2.21
C LYS A 68 -1.82 5.91 1.51
N VAL A 69 -1.21 6.52 0.51
CA VAL A 69 -0.17 5.91 -0.30
C VAL A 69 1.09 6.75 -0.21
N PHE A 70 2.23 6.10 -0.07
CA PHE A 70 3.51 6.77 0.08
C PHE A 70 4.53 6.24 -0.92
N LEU A 71 5.37 7.14 -1.42
CA LEU A 71 6.52 6.78 -2.23
C LEU A 71 7.79 7.08 -1.46
N PRO A 72 8.86 6.29 -1.66
CA PRO A 72 10.15 6.62 -1.04
C PRO A 72 10.66 7.95 -1.58
N ASP A 73 11.22 8.75 -0.69
CA ASP A 73 11.68 10.11 -1.01
C ASP A 73 13.13 10.31 -0.55
N GLY A 74 13.99 9.34 -0.85
CA GLY A 74 15.39 9.40 -0.46
C GLY A 74 15.60 9.23 1.04
N ASP A 75 16.83 8.93 1.45
CA ASP A 75 17.26 8.90 2.85
C ASP A 75 16.30 8.24 3.84
N GLY A 76 15.55 7.25 3.39
CA GLY A 76 14.61 6.56 4.27
C GLY A 76 13.32 7.31 4.54
N ALA A 77 13.15 8.48 3.94
CA ALA A 77 11.90 9.24 4.08
C ALA A 77 10.87 8.78 3.08
N TYR A 78 9.62 9.15 3.35
CA TYR A 78 8.50 8.85 2.47
C TYR A 78 7.71 10.12 2.23
N ARG A 79 7.13 10.24 1.06
CA ARG A 79 6.20 11.33 0.78
C ARG A 79 4.86 10.76 0.37
N GLU A 80 3.81 11.36 0.90
CA GLU A 80 2.46 10.95 0.55
C GLU A 80 2.16 11.36 -0.89
N VAL A 81 1.50 10.48 -1.62
CA VAL A 81 1.06 10.79 -2.98
C VAL A 81 -0.46 10.70 -3.04
N THR A 82 -1.05 11.56 -3.86
CA THR A 82 -2.49 11.59 -4.09
C THR A 82 -2.73 11.02 -5.47
N PRO A 83 -3.13 9.75 -5.55
CA PRO A 83 -3.37 9.13 -6.86
C PRO A 83 -4.62 9.68 -7.54
#